data_621457936eccb5cc1056770813236c39
#
_entry.id   621457936eccb5cc1056770813236c39
#
_cell.length_a   1.000
_cell.length_b   1.000
_cell.length_c   1.000
_cell.angle_alpha   90.00
_cell.angle_beta   90.00
_cell.angle_gamma   90.00
#
_symmetry.space_group_name_H-M   'P 1'
#
loop_
_entity.id
_entity.type
_entity.pdbx_description
1 polymer ?
#
loop_
_entity_poly.entity_id
_entity_poly.type
_entity_poly.pdbx_seq_one_letter_code
_entity_poly.pdbx_strand_id
1 'polypeptide(L)'
;YDNKTALNGVSSTIFAGEIVAVMGRNGAGKSSLLKAIAGVNRPHAGMVSLLGNDPFELHGKKRRERIGFIPQEPSDLLYAQSVSIECEQADRDNELAAGTTHKVLQQLVPGISASTHPRDLSEGQRLGLALSVVLSSNPSVLILDEPTRGLDYEAKNELTRMLISFASTFGKAVLLATHDVELVAELANRVIFIADGDIVADGTTLDVLLSSPAFAPQVAKVMSPQPWLSVKDVVAAIEGMQ
;
A
#
# COMPACT_ATOMS: atom_id res chain seq x y z
N TYR A 1 12.32 13.87 -16.41
CA TYR A 1 12.69 12.53 -16.92
C TYR A 1 12.90 12.67 -18.42
N ASP A 2 14.12 12.44 -18.87
CA ASP A 2 14.49 12.50 -20.29
C ASP A 2 13.57 11.57 -21.10
N ASN A 3 12.68 12.11 -21.92
CA ASN A 3 11.86 11.50 -22.99
C ASN A 3 11.50 10.00 -22.92
N LYS A 4 11.61 9.35 -21.75
CA LYS A 4 11.23 7.96 -21.56
C LYS A 4 9.79 7.86 -21.07
N THR A 5 8.92 7.28 -21.88
CA THR A 5 7.55 6.97 -21.46
C THR A 5 7.59 5.98 -20.31
N ALA A 6 7.01 6.35 -19.17
CA ALA A 6 6.99 5.52 -17.96
C ALA A 6 5.88 4.46 -17.99
N LEU A 7 4.79 4.74 -18.70
CA LEU A 7 3.62 3.86 -18.84
C LEU A 7 3.06 3.98 -20.27
N ASN A 8 2.76 2.84 -20.89
CA ASN A 8 2.27 2.73 -22.26
C ASN A 8 0.81 2.25 -22.27
N GLY A 9 -0.15 3.18 -22.16
CA GLY A 9 -1.57 2.85 -22.34
C GLY A 9 -2.14 1.87 -21.28
N VAL A 10 -1.68 1.96 -20.03
CA VAL A 10 -2.15 1.12 -18.92
C VAL A 10 -3.64 1.39 -18.66
N SER A 11 -4.45 0.32 -18.62
CA SER A 11 -5.87 0.39 -18.29
C SER A 11 -6.22 -0.69 -17.27
N SER A 12 -6.79 -0.33 -16.13
CA SER A 12 -7.25 -1.25 -15.10
C SER A 12 -8.34 -0.60 -14.24
N THR A 13 -9.15 -1.41 -13.57
CA THR A 13 -10.16 -0.98 -12.62
C THR A 13 -9.93 -1.69 -11.29
N ILE A 14 -9.99 -0.95 -10.19
CA ILE A 14 -9.81 -1.46 -8.82
C ILE A 14 -11.13 -1.27 -8.07
N PHE A 15 -11.56 -2.29 -7.36
CA PHE A 15 -12.84 -2.31 -6.66
C PHE A 15 -12.67 -2.10 -5.15
N ALA A 16 -13.75 -1.63 -4.51
CA ALA A 16 -13.82 -1.52 -3.05
C ALA A 16 -13.64 -2.91 -2.39
N GLY A 17 -12.87 -2.98 -1.31
CA GLY A 17 -12.54 -4.24 -0.64
C GLY A 17 -11.42 -5.05 -1.31
N GLU A 18 -10.89 -4.59 -2.44
CA GLU A 18 -9.81 -5.27 -3.17
C GLU A 18 -8.44 -4.81 -2.67
N ILE A 19 -7.51 -5.76 -2.53
CA ILE A 19 -6.08 -5.50 -2.33
C ILE A 19 -5.35 -5.89 -3.61
N VAL A 20 -4.87 -4.89 -4.33
CA VAL A 20 -4.17 -5.06 -5.60
C VAL A 20 -2.68 -4.78 -5.42
N ALA A 21 -1.84 -5.75 -5.74
CA ALA A 21 -0.40 -5.57 -5.80
C ALA A 21 0.07 -5.24 -7.21
N VAL A 22 0.82 -4.16 -7.35
CA VAL A 22 1.52 -3.78 -8.58
C VAL A 22 2.95 -4.27 -8.48
N MET A 23 3.30 -5.28 -9.27
CA MET A 23 4.62 -5.89 -9.30
C MET A 23 5.38 -5.55 -10.57
N GLY A 24 6.68 -5.75 -10.56
CA GLY A 24 7.56 -5.51 -11.70
C GLY A 24 8.96 -5.05 -11.25
N ARG A 25 9.91 -5.04 -12.18
CA ARG A 25 11.29 -4.62 -11.90
C ARG A 25 11.38 -3.14 -11.53
N ASN A 26 12.50 -2.73 -10.94
CA ASN A 26 12.79 -1.31 -10.71
C ASN A 26 12.81 -0.57 -12.06
N GLY A 27 12.13 0.59 -12.11
CA GLY A 27 11.98 1.37 -13.33
C GLY A 27 10.88 0.90 -14.28
N ALA A 28 10.11 -0.15 -13.98
CA ALA A 28 9.02 -0.65 -14.82
C ALA A 28 7.80 0.27 -14.92
N GLY A 29 7.68 1.30 -14.06
CA GLY A 29 6.55 2.23 -14.08
C GLY A 29 5.63 2.15 -12.85
N LYS A 30 5.88 1.26 -11.89
CA LYS A 30 5.03 1.06 -10.70
C LYS A 30 4.71 2.36 -9.95
N SER A 31 5.75 3.06 -9.48
CA SER A 31 5.58 4.33 -8.75
C SER A 31 4.95 5.41 -9.61
N SER A 32 5.17 5.41 -10.92
CA SER A 32 4.51 6.34 -11.86
C SER A 32 3.01 6.08 -11.92
N LEU A 33 2.60 4.79 -11.98
CA LEU A 33 1.20 4.40 -11.93
C LEU A 33 0.55 4.83 -10.60
N LEU A 34 1.19 4.50 -9.47
CA LEU A 34 0.68 4.88 -8.16
C LEU A 34 0.52 6.39 -8.02
N LYS A 35 1.53 7.18 -8.43
CA LYS A 35 1.49 8.64 -8.39
C LYS A 35 0.41 9.23 -9.31
N ALA A 36 0.14 8.61 -10.46
CA ALA A 36 -0.95 9.02 -11.33
C ALA A 36 -2.31 8.77 -10.66
N ILE A 37 -2.54 7.57 -10.11
CA ILE A 37 -3.78 7.22 -9.40
C ILE A 37 -3.97 8.10 -8.16
N ALA A 38 -2.89 8.38 -7.43
CA ALA A 38 -2.91 9.27 -6.26
C ALA A 38 -3.15 10.76 -6.62
N GLY A 39 -3.22 11.13 -7.90
CA GLY A 39 -3.38 12.53 -8.31
C GLY A 39 -2.14 13.39 -8.04
N VAL A 40 -0.95 12.78 -8.00
CA VAL A 40 0.33 13.49 -7.83
C VAL A 40 0.90 13.91 -9.18
N ASN A 41 0.97 12.98 -10.13
CA ASN A 41 1.51 13.20 -11.46
C ASN A 41 0.44 12.98 -12.51
N ARG A 42 -0.04 14.04 -13.16
CA ARG A 42 -1.06 13.95 -14.22
C ARG A 42 -0.47 13.20 -15.45
N PRO A 43 -1.15 12.17 -15.96
CA PRO A 43 -0.69 11.50 -17.17
C PRO A 43 -0.78 12.44 -18.39
N HIS A 44 0.10 12.27 -19.36
CA HIS A 44 0.09 13.03 -20.61
C HIS A 44 -1.11 12.68 -21.50
N ALA A 45 -1.60 11.44 -21.40
CA ALA A 45 -2.77 10.94 -22.12
C ALA A 45 -3.54 9.94 -21.26
N GLY A 46 -4.83 9.75 -21.58
CA GLY A 46 -5.72 8.93 -20.76
C GLY A 46 -6.36 9.70 -19.61
N MET A 47 -7.03 8.96 -18.73
CA MET A 47 -7.72 9.52 -17.58
C MET A 47 -7.56 8.62 -16.36
N VAL A 48 -7.64 9.23 -15.19
CA VAL A 48 -7.79 8.52 -13.92
C VAL A 48 -9.10 8.97 -13.30
N SER A 49 -9.92 8.01 -12.87
CA SER A 49 -11.18 8.28 -12.19
C SER A 49 -11.23 7.57 -10.84
N LEU A 50 -11.47 8.30 -9.78
CA LEU A 50 -11.64 7.78 -8.44
C LEU A 50 -13.06 8.06 -7.95
N LEU A 51 -13.89 7.02 -7.84
CA LEU A 51 -15.29 7.14 -7.45
C LEU A 51 -16.03 8.22 -8.28
N GLY A 52 -15.77 8.27 -9.60
CA GLY A 52 -16.36 9.23 -10.53
C GLY A 52 -15.71 10.62 -10.53
N ASN A 53 -14.65 10.85 -9.77
CA ASN A 53 -13.95 12.14 -9.72
C ASN A 53 -12.54 12.03 -10.34
N ASP A 54 -12.08 13.11 -10.98
CA ASP A 54 -10.67 13.26 -11.35
C ASP A 54 -9.84 13.54 -10.07
N PRO A 55 -8.87 12.66 -9.72
CA PRO A 55 -8.06 12.85 -8.52
C PRO A 55 -7.24 14.15 -8.53
N PHE A 56 -6.98 14.72 -9.70
CA PHE A 56 -6.24 15.98 -9.85
C PHE A 56 -7.09 17.23 -9.54
N GLU A 57 -8.41 17.07 -9.50
CA GLU A 57 -9.35 18.16 -9.13
C GLU A 57 -9.74 18.08 -7.65
N LEU A 58 -9.31 17.03 -6.94
CA LEU A 58 -9.57 16.88 -5.51
C LEU A 58 -8.52 17.64 -4.69
N HIS A 59 -8.97 18.47 -3.73
CA HIS A 59 -8.11 19.30 -2.89
C HIS A 59 -8.47 19.21 -1.40
N GLY A 60 -7.48 19.53 -0.55
CA GLY A 60 -7.66 19.63 0.89
C GLY A 60 -8.28 18.37 1.51
N LYS A 61 -9.22 18.54 2.43
CA LYS A 61 -9.90 17.47 3.15
C LYS A 61 -10.58 16.48 2.22
N LYS A 62 -11.29 16.96 1.17
CA LYS A 62 -11.97 16.09 0.19
C LYS A 62 -11.02 15.12 -0.49
N ARG A 63 -9.79 15.54 -0.79
CA ARG A 63 -8.76 14.67 -1.37
C ARG A 63 -8.30 13.63 -0.34
N ARG A 64 -8.03 14.02 0.91
CA ARG A 64 -7.57 13.11 1.96
C ARG A 64 -8.62 12.05 2.33
N GLU A 65 -9.90 12.39 2.32
CA GLU A 65 -11.01 11.43 2.51
C GLU A 65 -11.18 10.45 1.34
N ARG A 66 -10.61 10.72 0.19
CA ARG A 66 -10.67 9.82 -0.98
C ARG A 66 -9.39 9.03 -1.14
N ILE A 67 -8.23 9.69 -0.96
CA ILE A 67 -6.92 9.14 -1.31
C ILE A 67 -5.99 9.25 -0.10
N GLY A 68 -5.56 8.11 0.41
CA GLY A 68 -4.39 7.97 1.26
C GLY A 68 -3.21 7.53 0.39
N PHE A 69 -2.11 8.26 0.42
CA PHE A 69 -0.90 7.91 -0.32
C PHE A 69 0.31 7.90 0.61
N ILE A 70 0.98 6.76 0.69
CA ILE A 70 2.26 6.58 1.38
C ILE A 70 3.34 6.43 0.31
N PRO A 71 4.24 7.40 0.17
CA PRO A 71 5.38 7.31 -0.75
C PRO A 71 6.42 6.31 -0.26
N GLN A 72 7.38 5.97 -1.12
CA GLN A 72 8.49 5.06 -0.81
C GLN A 72 9.32 5.49 0.41
N GLU A 73 9.44 6.80 0.64
CA GLU A 73 10.04 7.38 1.84
C GLU A 73 8.93 8.01 2.70
N PRO A 74 8.44 7.34 3.76
CA PRO A 74 7.37 7.86 4.61
C PRO A 74 7.70 9.20 5.28
N SER A 75 8.98 9.50 5.48
CA SER A 75 9.47 10.79 5.99
C SER A 75 9.06 12.00 5.13
N ASP A 76 8.75 11.79 3.84
CA ASP A 76 8.26 12.86 2.96
C ASP A 76 6.88 13.40 3.34
N LEU A 77 6.19 12.71 4.26
CA LEU A 77 4.90 13.13 4.81
C LEU A 77 5.01 13.76 6.20
N LEU A 78 6.20 13.75 6.84
CA LEU A 78 6.39 14.09 8.25
C LEU A 78 7.26 15.35 8.36
N TYR A 79 6.64 16.48 8.70
CA TYR A 79 7.29 17.80 8.70
C TYR A 79 7.43 18.42 10.09
N ALA A 80 6.72 17.89 11.10
CA ALA A 80 6.71 18.47 12.43
C ALA A 80 7.97 18.14 13.24
N GLN A 81 8.19 18.91 14.32
CA GLN A 81 9.34 18.74 15.22
C GLN A 81 9.13 17.60 16.24
N SER A 82 7.92 17.09 16.37
CA SER A 82 7.61 15.97 17.24
C SER A 82 6.39 15.20 16.76
N VAL A 83 6.27 13.94 17.24
CA VAL A 83 5.15 13.05 16.94
C VAL A 83 3.81 13.67 17.39
N SER A 84 3.77 14.36 18.55
CA SER A 84 2.54 15.02 18.99
C SER A 84 2.09 16.12 18.05
N ILE A 85 3.02 16.97 17.61
CA ILE A 85 2.72 18.09 16.70
C ILE A 85 2.26 17.55 15.34
N GLU A 86 2.86 16.46 14.84
CA GLU A 86 2.43 15.81 13.60
C GLU A 86 0.99 15.31 13.68
N CYS A 87 0.66 14.61 14.79
CA CYS A 87 -0.71 14.13 15.03
C CYS A 87 -1.72 15.28 15.18
N GLU A 88 -1.37 16.32 15.93
CA GLU A 88 -2.22 17.51 16.10
C GLU A 88 -2.46 18.25 14.79
N GLN A 89 -1.43 18.33 13.93
CA GLN A 89 -1.58 18.96 12.61
C GLN A 89 -2.53 18.13 11.74
N ALA A 90 -2.40 16.79 11.74
CA ALA A 90 -3.30 15.90 11.02
C ALA A 90 -4.75 16.03 11.51
N ASP A 91 -4.96 16.14 12.82
CA ASP A 91 -6.30 16.36 13.39
C ASP A 91 -6.89 17.69 12.91
N ARG A 92 -6.11 18.78 12.92
CA ARG A 92 -6.55 20.10 12.44
C ARG A 92 -6.89 20.08 10.96
N ASP A 93 -6.01 19.52 10.14
CA ASP A 93 -6.15 19.49 8.68
C ASP A 93 -7.37 18.67 8.23
N ASN A 94 -7.74 17.67 9.01
CA ASN A 94 -8.89 16.80 8.75
C ASN A 94 -10.15 17.19 9.53
N GLU A 95 -10.10 18.28 10.34
CA GLU A 95 -11.20 18.76 11.19
C GLU A 95 -11.70 17.67 12.17
N LEU A 96 -10.75 16.94 12.77
CA LEU A 96 -11.01 15.87 13.72
C LEU A 96 -10.95 16.38 15.17
N ALA A 97 -11.52 15.61 16.08
CA ALA A 97 -11.34 15.85 17.48
C ALA A 97 -9.86 15.68 17.89
N ALA A 98 -9.36 16.55 18.76
CA ALA A 98 -7.98 16.48 19.24
C ALA A 98 -7.63 15.09 19.79
N GLY A 99 -6.47 14.56 19.39
CA GLY A 99 -5.98 13.25 19.81
C GLY A 99 -6.50 12.08 18.97
N THR A 100 -7.28 12.32 17.91
CA THR A 100 -7.78 11.25 17.03
C THR A 100 -6.63 10.53 16.33
N THR A 101 -5.74 11.27 15.66
CA THR A 101 -4.58 10.70 14.97
C THR A 101 -3.63 10.00 15.95
N HIS A 102 -3.45 10.56 17.15
CA HIS A 102 -2.63 9.92 18.18
C HIS A 102 -3.21 8.56 18.64
N LYS A 103 -4.54 8.44 18.76
CA LYS A 103 -5.19 7.15 19.05
C LYS A 103 -4.94 6.11 17.95
N VAL A 104 -5.02 6.52 16.67
CA VAL A 104 -4.68 5.64 15.54
C VAL A 104 -3.21 5.20 15.64
N LEU A 105 -2.30 6.12 15.95
CA LEU A 105 -0.88 5.80 16.14
C LEU A 105 -0.66 4.77 17.25
N GLN A 106 -1.30 4.94 18.39
CA GLN A 106 -1.18 4.00 19.53
C GLN A 106 -1.74 2.60 19.20
N GLN A 107 -2.68 2.50 18.28
CA GLN A 107 -3.21 1.21 17.80
C GLN A 107 -2.26 0.53 16.81
N LEU A 108 -1.57 1.30 15.95
CA LEU A 108 -0.67 0.79 14.94
C LEU A 108 0.74 0.50 15.51
N VAL A 109 1.26 1.44 16.29
CA VAL A 109 2.61 1.35 16.85
C VAL A 109 2.60 1.92 18.28
N PRO A 110 2.29 1.09 19.28
CA PRO A 110 2.25 1.52 20.66
C PRO A 110 3.65 1.90 21.19
N GLY A 111 3.68 2.79 22.18
CA GLY A 111 4.90 3.10 22.93
C GLY A 111 5.81 4.17 22.32
N ILE A 112 5.43 4.83 21.23
CA ILE A 112 6.17 5.98 20.72
C ILE A 112 5.96 7.18 21.63
N SER A 113 7.06 7.80 22.09
CA SER A 113 6.97 9.02 22.90
C SER A 113 6.47 10.20 22.04
N ALA A 114 5.52 10.95 22.60
CA ALA A 114 4.93 12.12 21.93
C ALA A 114 5.94 13.23 21.61
N SER A 115 7.02 13.33 22.38
CA SER A 115 8.10 14.32 22.18
C SER A 115 9.18 13.90 21.18
N THR A 116 9.17 12.63 20.73
CA THR A 116 10.19 12.14 19.79
C THR A 116 10.08 12.88 18.44
N HIS A 117 11.24 13.27 17.89
CA HIS A 117 11.28 13.83 16.55
C HIS A 117 11.06 12.71 15.51
N PRO A 118 10.27 12.90 14.43
CA PRO A 118 10.02 11.86 13.43
C PRO A 118 11.28 11.24 12.79
N ARG A 119 12.38 12.00 12.72
CA ARG A 119 13.68 11.51 12.20
C ARG A 119 14.36 10.49 13.11
N ASP A 120 14.05 10.50 14.39
CA ASP A 120 14.65 9.60 15.40
C ASP A 120 13.87 8.28 15.54
N LEU A 121 12.78 8.15 14.79
CA LEU A 121 11.98 6.93 14.74
C LEU A 121 12.66 5.85 13.88
N SER A 122 12.45 4.57 14.25
CA SER A 122 12.80 3.44 13.39
C SER A 122 11.95 3.48 12.10
N GLU A 123 12.34 2.73 11.06
CA GLU A 123 11.59 2.68 9.80
C GLU A 123 10.12 2.23 10.04
N GLY A 124 9.89 1.21 10.85
CA GLY A 124 8.53 0.75 11.18
C GLY A 124 7.74 1.79 11.96
N GLN A 125 8.36 2.46 12.94
CA GLN A 125 7.70 3.53 13.68
C GLN A 125 7.37 4.73 12.79
N ARG A 126 8.26 5.08 11.88
CA ARG A 126 8.07 6.17 10.92
C ARG A 126 6.94 5.87 9.94
N LEU A 127 6.91 4.65 9.40
CA LEU A 127 5.79 4.19 8.58
C LEU A 127 4.48 4.21 9.36
N GLY A 128 4.48 3.72 10.60
CA GLY A 128 3.30 3.72 11.47
C GLY A 128 2.76 5.13 11.75
N LEU A 129 3.65 6.11 11.97
CA LEU A 129 3.25 7.51 12.12
C LEU A 129 2.65 8.07 10.82
N ALA A 130 3.31 7.84 9.67
CA ALA A 130 2.79 8.28 8.38
C ALA A 130 1.43 7.65 8.04
N LEU A 131 1.27 6.34 8.33
CA LEU A 131 -0.01 5.63 8.21
C LEU A 131 -1.07 6.24 9.11
N SER A 132 -0.73 6.58 10.36
CA SER A 132 -1.68 7.18 11.31
C SER A 132 -2.20 8.53 10.82
N VAL A 133 -1.31 9.37 10.27
CA VAL A 133 -1.66 10.66 9.66
C VAL A 133 -2.60 10.47 8.47
N VAL A 134 -2.29 9.51 7.59
CA VAL A 134 -3.09 9.26 6.39
C VAL A 134 -4.43 8.60 6.73
N LEU A 135 -4.44 7.59 7.60
CA LEU A 135 -5.64 6.82 7.95
C LEU A 135 -6.63 7.60 8.81
N SER A 136 -6.16 8.62 9.56
CA SER A 136 -7.05 9.48 10.35
C SER A 136 -8.11 10.18 9.50
N SER A 137 -7.81 10.48 8.22
CA SER A 137 -8.79 11.03 7.27
C SER A 137 -9.80 10.01 6.73
N ASN A 138 -9.69 8.73 7.10
CA ASN A 138 -10.54 7.62 6.65
C ASN A 138 -10.67 7.51 5.12
N PRO A 139 -9.54 7.42 4.38
CA PRO A 139 -9.56 7.45 2.91
C PRO A 139 -10.34 6.29 2.31
N SER A 140 -10.89 6.49 1.11
CA SER A 140 -11.61 5.45 0.35
C SER A 140 -10.65 4.46 -0.31
N VAL A 141 -9.46 4.91 -0.71
CA VAL A 141 -8.37 4.09 -1.24
C VAL A 141 -7.07 4.42 -0.53
N LEU A 142 -6.31 3.39 -0.18
CA LEU A 142 -4.95 3.50 0.37
C LEU A 142 -3.96 3.02 -0.66
N ILE A 143 -3.01 3.89 -1.01
CA ILE A 143 -1.98 3.65 -2.02
C ILE A 143 -0.63 3.66 -1.31
N LEU A 144 0.19 2.60 -1.49
CA LEU A 144 1.49 2.46 -0.84
C LEU A 144 2.57 2.11 -1.86
N ASP A 145 3.69 2.82 -1.80
CA ASP A 145 4.84 2.57 -2.67
C ASP A 145 5.98 1.94 -1.86
N GLU A 146 6.26 0.64 -2.10
CA GLU A 146 7.29 -0.17 -1.42
C GLU A 146 7.22 -0.13 0.14
N PRO A 147 6.05 -0.36 0.75
CA PRO A 147 5.83 -0.07 2.18
C PRO A 147 6.59 -1.00 3.13
N THR A 148 7.16 -2.10 2.66
CA THR A 148 7.90 -3.08 3.51
C THR A 148 9.40 -2.83 3.56
N ARG A 149 9.89 -1.81 2.87
CA ARG A 149 11.31 -1.48 2.82
C ARG A 149 11.82 -1.09 4.22
N GLY A 150 12.87 -1.77 4.68
CA GLY A 150 13.49 -1.52 5.98
C GLY A 150 12.70 -2.00 7.20
N LEU A 151 11.57 -2.66 7.00
CA LEU A 151 10.79 -3.26 8.10
C LEU A 151 11.38 -4.61 8.51
N ASP A 152 11.37 -4.88 9.81
CA ASP A 152 11.57 -6.21 10.35
C ASP A 152 10.33 -7.11 10.13
N TYR A 153 10.45 -8.37 10.53
CA TYR A 153 9.39 -9.36 10.33
C TYR A 153 8.10 -9.02 11.11
N GLU A 154 8.21 -8.49 12.31
CA GLU A 154 7.07 -8.15 13.16
C GLU A 154 6.30 -6.96 12.59
N ALA A 155 6.99 -5.90 12.20
CA ALA A 155 6.39 -4.73 11.55
C ALA A 155 5.73 -5.07 10.20
N LYS A 156 6.31 -6.00 9.41
CA LYS A 156 5.66 -6.50 8.19
C LYS A 156 4.35 -7.23 8.49
N ASN A 157 4.32 -8.08 9.51
CA ASN A 157 3.11 -8.80 9.91
C ASN A 157 2.01 -7.85 10.41
N GLU A 158 2.39 -6.81 11.15
CA GLU A 158 1.43 -5.80 11.61
C GLU A 158 0.85 -5.00 10.45
N LEU A 159 1.72 -4.56 9.51
CA LEU A 159 1.29 -3.90 8.28
C LEU A 159 0.32 -4.79 7.48
N THR A 160 0.66 -6.07 7.29
CA THR A 160 -0.18 -7.04 6.57
C THR A 160 -1.57 -7.15 7.19
N ARG A 161 -1.63 -7.35 8.52
CA ARG A 161 -2.91 -7.43 9.26
C ARG A 161 -3.74 -6.16 9.13
N MET A 162 -3.10 -5.01 9.22
CA MET A 162 -3.76 -3.70 9.08
C MET A 162 -4.33 -3.52 7.67
N LEU A 163 -3.58 -3.84 6.61
CA LEU A 163 -4.04 -3.71 5.23
C LEU A 163 -5.22 -4.65 4.92
N ILE A 164 -5.15 -5.90 5.38
CA ILE A 164 -6.25 -6.85 5.26
C ILE A 164 -7.51 -6.33 5.98
N SER A 165 -7.37 -5.84 7.21
CA SER A 165 -8.49 -5.28 7.97
C SER A 165 -9.07 -4.04 7.29
N PHE A 166 -8.22 -3.16 6.75
CA PHE A 166 -8.66 -1.95 6.03
C PHE A 166 -9.50 -2.30 4.80
N ALA A 167 -9.09 -3.30 4.04
CA ALA A 167 -9.84 -3.74 2.87
C ALA A 167 -11.11 -4.53 3.25
N SER A 168 -10.98 -5.60 4.06
CA SER A 168 -12.08 -6.53 4.32
C SER A 168 -13.15 -5.98 5.26
N THR A 169 -12.73 -5.33 6.36
CA THR A 169 -13.65 -4.86 7.40
C THR A 169 -14.31 -3.53 7.01
N PHE A 170 -13.54 -2.63 6.40
CA PHE A 170 -14.04 -1.29 6.05
C PHE A 170 -14.45 -1.16 4.58
N GLY A 171 -14.31 -2.22 3.78
CA GLY A 171 -14.67 -2.21 2.35
C GLY A 171 -13.88 -1.20 1.53
N LYS A 172 -12.63 -0.90 1.95
CA LYS A 172 -11.75 0.07 1.30
C LYS A 172 -10.86 -0.61 0.26
N ALA A 173 -10.41 0.12 -0.76
CA ALA A 173 -9.44 -0.41 -1.71
C ALA A 173 -8.01 -0.17 -1.21
N VAL A 174 -7.13 -1.13 -1.46
CA VAL A 174 -5.68 -1.02 -1.23
C VAL A 174 -4.95 -1.26 -2.54
N LEU A 175 -4.04 -0.37 -2.89
CA LEU A 175 -3.14 -0.53 -4.02
C LEU A 175 -1.70 -0.39 -3.51
N LEU A 176 -0.87 -1.41 -3.70
CA LEU A 176 0.51 -1.35 -3.26
C LEU A 176 1.47 -1.74 -4.39
N ALA A 177 2.53 -0.94 -4.58
CA ALA A 177 3.67 -1.35 -5.38
C ALA A 177 4.67 -2.04 -4.49
N THR A 178 5.11 -3.22 -4.87
CA THR A 178 6.16 -3.95 -4.14
C THR A 178 6.85 -4.99 -5.03
N HIS A 179 8.05 -5.38 -4.63
CA HIS A 179 8.77 -6.53 -5.16
C HIS A 179 8.80 -7.71 -4.15
N ASP A 180 8.20 -7.55 -2.98
CA ASP A 180 8.10 -8.56 -1.93
C ASP A 180 6.99 -9.56 -2.27
N VAL A 181 7.40 -10.66 -2.93
CA VAL A 181 6.48 -11.72 -3.41
C VAL A 181 5.76 -12.41 -2.26
N GLU A 182 6.43 -12.58 -1.12
CA GLU A 182 5.87 -13.23 0.06
C GLU A 182 4.74 -12.37 0.66
N LEU A 183 4.96 -11.06 0.76
CA LEU A 183 3.92 -10.12 1.16
C LEU A 183 2.71 -10.19 0.23
N VAL A 184 2.95 -10.17 -1.08
CA VAL A 184 1.88 -10.24 -2.09
C VAL A 184 1.08 -11.54 -1.96
N ALA A 185 1.76 -12.67 -1.82
CA ALA A 185 1.14 -13.98 -1.62
C ALA A 185 0.25 -14.02 -0.36
N GLU A 186 0.60 -13.26 0.67
CA GLU A 186 -0.11 -13.27 1.95
C GLU A 186 -1.34 -12.37 1.98
N LEU A 187 -1.33 -11.22 1.27
CA LEU A 187 -2.38 -10.21 1.43
C LEU A 187 -3.15 -9.84 0.16
N ALA A 188 -2.55 -10.00 -1.05
CA ALA A 188 -3.18 -9.48 -2.25
C ALA A 188 -4.25 -10.43 -2.81
N ASN A 189 -5.35 -9.86 -3.29
CA ASN A 189 -6.38 -10.61 -4.02
C ASN A 189 -6.02 -10.71 -5.51
N ARG A 190 -5.34 -9.69 -6.04
CA ARG A 190 -5.04 -9.51 -7.46
C ARG A 190 -3.65 -8.92 -7.64
N VAL A 191 -2.98 -9.33 -8.69
CA VAL A 191 -1.67 -8.83 -9.07
C VAL A 191 -1.72 -8.24 -10.47
N ILE A 192 -1.21 -7.00 -10.59
CA ILE A 192 -0.92 -6.35 -11.86
C ILE A 192 0.60 -6.37 -12.03
N PHE A 193 1.09 -7.07 -13.06
CA PHE A 193 2.53 -7.12 -13.34
C PHE A 193 2.88 -6.15 -14.47
N ILE A 194 3.81 -5.22 -14.18
CA ILE A 194 4.25 -4.20 -15.13
C ILE A 194 5.69 -4.50 -15.58
N ALA A 195 5.91 -4.49 -16.89
CA ALA A 195 7.22 -4.54 -17.50
C ALA A 195 7.33 -3.48 -18.61
N ASP A 196 8.40 -2.70 -18.60
CA ASP A 196 8.70 -1.65 -19.58
C ASP A 196 7.54 -0.68 -19.86
N GLY A 197 6.73 -0.41 -18.84
CA GLY A 197 5.59 0.50 -18.91
C GLY A 197 4.27 -0.13 -19.36
N ASP A 198 4.24 -1.42 -19.69
CA ASP A 198 3.04 -2.16 -20.09
C ASP A 198 2.55 -3.11 -18.99
N ILE A 199 1.24 -3.33 -18.91
CA ILE A 199 0.69 -4.43 -18.11
C ILE A 199 0.89 -5.73 -18.90
N VAL A 200 1.73 -6.62 -18.35
CA VAL A 200 2.03 -7.93 -18.98
C VAL A 200 1.23 -9.07 -18.35
N ALA A 201 0.71 -8.89 -17.14
CA ALA A 201 -0.23 -9.79 -16.49
C ALA A 201 -1.15 -9.01 -15.56
N ASP A 202 -2.41 -9.40 -15.48
CA ASP A 202 -3.43 -8.87 -14.59
C ASP A 202 -4.41 -10.00 -14.24
N GLY A 203 -4.44 -10.45 -13.00
CA GLY A 203 -5.24 -11.59 -12.60
C GLY A 203 -5.19 -11.88 -11.11
N THR A 204 -5.76 -13.01 -10.71
CA THR A 204 -5.70 -13.43 -9.30
C THR A 204 -4.25 -13.61 -8.85
N THR A 205 -3.99 -13.40 -7.57
CA THR A 205 -2.64 -13.59 -7.01
C THR A 205 -2.10 -14.98 -7.32
N LEU A 206 -2.96 -16.01 -7.22
CA LEU A 206 -2.60 -17.38 -7.51
C LEU A 206 -2.14 -17.54 -8.97
N ASP A 207 -2.94 -17.10 -9.93
CA ASP A 207 -2.66 -17.27 -11.35
C ASP A 207 -1.38 -16.55 -11.76
N VAL A 208 -1.20 -15.30 -11.32
CA VAL A 208 -0.04 -14.50 -11.70
C VAL A 208 1.24 -15.00 -11.04
N LEU A 209 1.22 -15.33 -9.74
CA LEU A 209 2.42 -15.78 -9.05
C LEU A 209 2.87 -17.19 -9.47
N LEU A 210 1.96 -18.06 -9.89
CA LEU A 210 2.29 -19.39 -10.40
C LEU A 210 2.60 -19.42 -11.91
N SER A 211 2.31 -18.34 -12.64
CA SER A 211 2.57 -18.27 -14.09
C SER A 211 4.05 -18.36 -14.44
N SER A 212 4.95 -18.02 -13.51
CA SER A 212 6.39 -18.05 -13.73
C SER A 212 7.15 -18.37 -12.44
N PRO A 213 8.15 -19.27 -12.47
CA PRO A 213 9.02 -19.54 -11.32
C PRO A 213 9.73 -18.29 -10.79
N ALA A 214 9.91 -17.27 -11.61
CA ALA A 214 10.53 -16.00 -11.21
C ALA A 214 9.67 -15.20 -10.22
N PHE A 215 8.35 -15.40 -10.25
CA PHE A 215 7.38 -14.70 -9.42
C PHE A 215 6.81 -15.58 -8.31
N ALA A 216 7.09 -16.87 -8.34
CA ALA A 216 6.58 -17.79 -7.35
C ALA A 216 7.24 -17.56 -5.99
N PRO A 217 6.46 -17.47 -4.88
CA PRO A 217 6.98 -17.43 -3.53
C PRO A 217 7.74 -18.71 -3.17
N GLN A 218 8.54 -18.66 -2.09
CA GLN A 218 9.35 -19.83 -1.70
C GLN A 218 8.49 -21.04 -1.38
N VAL A 219 7.35 -20.85 -0.74
CA VAL A 219 6.39 -21.93 -0.43
C VAL A 219 5.96 -22.64 -1.71
N ALA A 220 5.54 -21.91 -2.74
CA ALA A 220 5.12 -22.49 -4.00
C ALA A 220 6.25 -23.26 -4.72
N LYS A 221 7.49 -22.79 -4.62
CA LYS A 221 8.66 -23.50 -5.18
C LYS A 221 8.95 -24.81 -4.50
N VAL A 222 8.85 -24.85 -3.17
CA VAL A 222 9.14 -26.05 -2.36
C VAL A 222 8.01 -27.06 -2.42
N MET A 223 6.76 -26.59 -2.43
CA MET A 223 5.58 -27.43 -2.33
C MET A 223 4.98 -27.84 -3.69
N SER A 224 5.60 -27.43 -4.81
CA SER A 224 5.16 -27.83 -6.16
C SER A 224 4.96 -29.35 -6.26
N PRO A 225 3.86 -29.85 -6.87
CA PRO A 225 2.88 -29.13 -7.71
C PRO A 225 1.67 -28.53 -6.96
N GLN A 226 1.70 -28.47 -5.65
CA GLN A 226 0.60 -27.90 -4.87
C GLN A 226 0.50 -26.39 -5.10
N PRO A 227 -0.72 -25.81 -5.27
CA PRO A 227 -0.91 -24.40 -5.55
C PRO A 227 -0.89 -23.55 -4.27
N TRP A 228 0.04 -23.81 -3.36
CA TRP A 228 0.16 -23.09 -2.10
C TRP A 228 1.16 -21.94 -2.23
N LEU A 229 0.71 -20.74 -1.89
CA LEU A 229 1.51 -19.53 -2.00
C LEU A 229 2.15 -19.12 -0.67
N SER A 230 1.53 -19.48 0.46
CA SER A 230 1.94 -19.05 1.79
C SER A 230 2.03 -20.21 2.79
N VAL A 231 2.71 -19.97 3.91
CA VAL A 231 2.74 -20.93 5.04
C VAL A 231 1.32 -21.19 5.57
N LYS A 232 0.44 -20.19 5.52
CA LYS A 232 -0.97 -20.33 5.94
C LYS A 232 -1.71 -21.36 5.08
N ASP A 233 -1.45 -21.41 3.77
CA ASP A 233 -2.07 -22.40 2.88
C ASP A 233 -1.64 -23.83 3.24
N VAL A 234 -0.35 -23.99 3.58
CA VAL A 234 0.20 -25.28 4.02
C VAL A 234 -0.44 -25.73 5.33
N VAL A 235 -0.52 -24.83 6.31
CA VAL A 235 -1.14 -25.14 7.62
C VAL A 235 -2.60 -25.50 7.45
N ALA A 236 -3.37 -24.71 6.70
CA ALA A 236 -4.78 -24.98 6.44
C ALA A 236 -5.00 -26.34 5.74
N ALA A 237 -4.13 -26.69 4.80
CA ALA A 237 -4.19 -27.99 4.13
C ALA A 237 -3.91 -29.17 5.09
N ILE A 238 -2.96 -29.04 6.02
CA ILE A 238 -2.64 -30.05 7.01
C ILE A 238 -3.80 -30.22 8.03
N GLU A 239 -4.36 -29.10 8.49
CA GLU A 239 -5.50 -29.12 9.43
C GLU A 239 -6.77 -29.69 8.79
N GLY A 240 -6.99 -29.43 7.50
CA GLY A 240 -8.12 -30.00 6.73
C GLY A 240 -7.98 -31.48 6.38
N MET A 241 -6.80 -32.08 6.64
CA MET A 241 -6.54 -33.51 6.46
C MET A 241 -6.76 -34.35 7.75
N GLN A 242 -7.00 -33.72 8.89
CA GLN A 242 -7.35 -34.34 10.17
C GLN A 242 -8.86 -34.38 10.35
#